data_5226b88e24919f1f0e1d0eb468d06c73
#
_entry.id   5226b88e24919f1f0e1d0eb468d06c73
#
_cell.length_a   1.000
_cell.length_b   1.000
_cell.length_c   1.000
_cell.angle_alpha   90.00
_cell.angle_beta   90.00
_cell.angle_gamma   90.00
#
_symmetry.space_group_name_H-M   'P 1'
#
loop_
_entity.id
_entity.type
_entity.pdbx_description
1 polymer ?
#
loop_
_entity_poly.entity_id
_entity_poly.type
_entity_poly.pdbx_seq_one_letter_code
_entity_poly.pdbx_strand_id
1 'polypeptide(L)'
;MPYEYLPGALEAVSPSRLVAAGSLLLAWAGLCWRAWRQAHPVLPAASEWTVVYASQTGTAAALAAESAALLGAPPPLPLDLLPPERLAAGGRFLFIAATAGDGEAPDNGRRFATRLDAWRAAVSPHRDPAPLAACRYALLALGDDRYPAFCAFGEQLDVALQAAGAQAWQPCLRVNRGAEASLQEWFAGLGAFVAVPQLARQAPAVTSWCLQQREHLNPGSPGGEVYRLCFVPAVGAASGDGALPVWQSGDLARLELPGWDAPRDYSIASLPGDGCLQLLVRRQLDSHGQPGLASNFLCRDLPLGGSVDWQIRPHAPFHLADNAQRPLLLIGNGVGLAGLLAHLKAARAAGSAEQWLVYGERCPQADDHGRQLPVAAAGLRIDRVFSRCPQAPAYVQQRLRESAAELRAWVARGAAIYVCGSRRGMAEAVEQVLCETLGESQVEELALAGRYRRDVF
;
A
#
# COMPACT_ATOMS: atom_id res chain seq x y z
N MET A 1 -46.05 -21.79 -61.43
CA MET A 1 -45.99 -22.27 -60.03
C MET A 1 -45.66 -21.05 -59.17
N PRO A 2 -46.60 -20.50 -58.40
CA PRO A 2 -46.34 -19.34 -57.57
C PRO A 2 -45.74 -19.80 -56.24
N TYR A 3 -44.69 -19.09 -55.80
CA TYR A 3 -44.11 -19.23 -54.46
C TYR A 3 -45.08 -18.67 -53.43
N GLU A 4 -45.66 -19.53 -52.56
CA GLU A 4 -46.37 -19.13 -51.37
C GLU A 4 -45.38 -18.63 -50.30
N TYR A 5 -45.45 -17.35 -49.99
CA TYR A 5 -44.84 -16.74 -48.81
C TYR A 5 -45.65 -17.18 -47.57
N LEU A 6 -45.05 -18.01 -46.76
CA LEU A 6 -45.55 -18.25 -45.38
C LEU A 6 -45.20 -17.01 -44.53
N PRO A 7 -46.20 -16.35 -43.93
CA PRO A 7 -45.91 -15.31 -42.95
C PRO A 7 -45.45 -15.99 -41.66
N GLY A 8 -44.16 -15.85 -41.35
CA GLY A 8 -43.63 -16.21 -40.06
C GLY A 8 -44.32 -15.45 -38.94
N ALA A 9 -45.03 -16.16 -38.07
CA ALA A 9 -45.63 -15.60 -36.89
C ALA A 9 -44.56 -14.94 -36.02
N LEU A 10 -44.57 -13.60 -35.95
CA LEU A 10 -43.88 -12.86 -34.91
C LEU A 10 -44.55 -13.21 -33.60
N GLU A 11 -44.03 -14.19 -32.87
CA GLU A 11 -44.42 -14.46 -31.47
C GLU A 11 -44.25 -13.18 -30.68
N ALA A 12 -45.39 -12.61 -30.22
CA ALA A 12 -45.36 -11.43 -29.38
C ALA A 12 -44.55 -11.69 -28.12
N VAL A 13 -43.43 -11.01 -27.98
CA VAL A 13 -42.57 -11.14 -26.79
C VAL A 13 -43.42 -10.79 -25.56
N SER A 14 -43.53 -11.69 -24.60
CA SER A 14 -44.35 -11.46 -23.41
C SER A 14 -43.83 -10.23 -22.63
N PRO A 15 -44.73 -9.40 -22.06
CA PRO A 15 -44.34 -8.22 -21.28
C PRO A 15 -43.32 -8.50 -20.17
N SER A 16 -43.41 -9.71 -19.56
CA SER A 16 -42.43 -10.13 -18.54
C SER A 16 -41.00 -10.33 -19.09
N ARG A 17 -40.85 -10.81 -20.33
CA ARG A 17 -39.55 -10.96 -20.99
C ARG A 17 -38.97 -9.59 -21.36
N LEU A 18 -39.78 -8.61 -21.75
CA LEU A 18 -39.35 -7.24 -22.01
C LEU A 18 -38.89 -6.55 -20.73
N VAL A 19 -39.61 -6.72 -19.63
CA VAL A 19 -39.23 -6.21 -18.31
C VAL A 19 -37.92 -6.85 -17.84
N ALA A 20 -37.76 -8.16 -17.97
CA ALA A 20 -36.52 -8.85 -17.59
C ALA A 20 -35.32 -8.39 -18.45
N ALA A 21 -35.48 -8.25 -19.76
CA ALA A 21 -34.45 -7.74 -20.65
C ALA A 21 -34.08 -6.28 -20.32
N GLY A 22 -35.05 -5.42 -20.03
CA GLY A 22 -34.82 -4.04 -19.60
C GLY A 22 -34.05 -3.98 -18.27
N SER A 23 -34.40 -4.81 -17.30
CA SER A 23 -33.69 -4.89 -16.02
C SER A 23 -32.24 -5.37 -16.18
N LEU A 24 -31.99 -6.35 -17.04
CA LEU A 24 -30.64 -6.83 -17.36
C LEU A 24 -29.80 -5.75 -18.06
N LEU A 25 -30.38 -5.01 -19.00
CA LEU A 25 -29.71 -3.89 -19.68
C LEU A 25 -29.38 -2.76 -18.72
N LEU A 26 -30.26 -2.41 -17.79
CA LEU A 26 -30.00 -1.40 -16.76
C LEU A 26 -28.92 -1.86 -15.78
N ALA A 27 -28.94 -3.11 -15.38
CA ALA A 27 -27.90 -3.68 -14.53
C ALA A 27 -26.54 -3.70 -15.23
N TRP A 28 -26.52 -4.08 -16.51
CA TRP A 28 -25.31 -4.06 -17.34
C TRP A 28 -24.78 -2.64 -17.55
N ALA A 29 -25.64 -1.69 -17.89
CA ALA A 29 -25.30 -0.28 -18.02
C ALA A 29 -24.77 0.32 -16.71
N GLY A 30 -25.35 -0.08 -15.57
CA GLY A 30 -24.86 0.29 -14.24
C GLY A 30 -23.47 -0.27 -13.94
N LEU A 31 -23.21 -1.52 -14.32
CA LEU A 31 -21.89 -2.14 -14.19
C LEU A 31 -20.86 -1.47 -15.11
N CYS A 32 -21.21 -1.19 -16.36
CA CYS A 32 -20.36 -0.46 -17.30
C CYS A 32 -20.06 0.95 -16.81
N TRP A 33 -21.07 1.68 -16.30
CA TRP A 33 -20.90 3.01 -15.74
C TRP A 33 -20.01 3.00 -14.47
N ARG A 34 -20.18 2.00 -13.61
CA ARG A 34 -19.36 1.82 -12.42
C ARG A 34 -17.91 1.47 -12.79
N ALA A 35 -17.70 0.56 -13.75
CA ALA A 35 -16.38 0.25 -14.30
C ALA A 35 -15.73 1.46 -14.96
N TRP A 36 -16.50 2.22 -15.76
CA TRP A 36 -16.02 3.47 -16.37
C TRP A 36 -15.66 4.53 -15.31
N ARG A 37 -16.47 4.71 -14.27
CA ARG A 37 -16.15 5.62 -13.15
C ARG A 37 -14.90 5.19 -12.37
N GLN A 38 -14.67 3.89 -12.23
CA GLN A 38 -13.46 3.37 -11.58
C GLN A 38 -12.22 3.53 -12.46
N ALA A 39 -12.37 3.36 -13.78
CA ALA A 39 -11.28 3.57 -14.74
C ALA A 39 -11.01 5.07 -15.01
N HIS A 40 -11.99 5.93 -14.77
CA HIS A 40 -11.88 7.38 -14.94
C HIS A 40 -12.27 8.05 -13.62
N PRO A 41 -11.38 8.07 -12.61
CA PRO A 41 -11.66 8.78 -11.37
C PRO A 41 -11.99 10.23 -11.72
N VAL A 42 -13.17 10.70 -11.30
CA VAL A 42 -13.55 12.10 -11.43
C VAL A 42 -12.53 12.87 -10.58
N LEU A 43 -11.61 13.52 -11.27
CA LEU A 43 -10.72 14.48 -10.60
C LEU A 43 -11.62 15.54 -9.96
N PRO A 44 -11.41 15.87 -8.68
CA PRO A 44 -12.20 16.91 -8.02
C PRO A 44 -12.16 18.18 -8.88
N ALA A 45 -13.30 18.87 -8.93
CA ALA A 45 -13.43 20.15 -9.62
C ALA A 45 -12.23 21.03 -9.23
N ALA A 46 -11.64 21.73 -10.20
CA ALA A 46 -10.37 22.45 -10.11
C ALA A 46 -10.30 23.29 -8.82
N SER A 47 -9.79 22.69 -7.74
CA SER A 47 -9.29 23.45 -6.62
C SER A 47 -8.01 24.12 -7.08
N GLU A 48 -7.69 25.26 -6.49
CA GLU A 48 -6.44 25.96 -6.78
C GLU A 48 -5.20 25.06 -6.58
N TRP A 49 -5.33 24.04 -5.75
CA TRP A 49 -4.27 23.11 -5.36
C TRP A 49 -4.58 21.66 -5.73
N THR A 50 -3.58 20.97 -6.25
CA THR A 50 -3.58 19.51 -6.43
C THR A 50 -2.38 18.93 -5.67
N VAL A 51 -2.64 18.09 -4.67
CA VAL A 51 -1.59 17.43 -3.89
C VAL A 51 -1.40 16.01 -4.39
N VAL A 52 -0.15 15.63 -4.66
CA VAL A 52 0.23 14.38 -5.30
C VAL A 52 1.34 13.71 -4.48
N TYR A 53 1.28 12.40 -4.32
CA TYR A 53 2.30 11.69 -3.57
C TYR A 53 2.79 10.42 -4.27
N ALA A 54 4.08 10.10 -4.00
CA ALA A 54 4.68 8.79 -4.27
C ALA A 54 5.22 8.23 -2.95
N SER A 55 4.64 7.11 -2.49
CA SER A 55 4.90 6.57 -1.15
C SER A 55 4.95 5.06 -1.14
N GLN A 56 6.00 4.49 -0.53
CA GLN A 56 6.13 3.05 -0.31
C GLN A 56 5.56 2.65 1.05
N THR A 57 5.95 3.36 2.12
CA THR A 57 5.62 3.05 3.52
C THR A 57 4.55 3.97 4.11
N GLY A 58 3.84 4.72 3.28
CA GLY A 58 2.78 5.64 3.72
C GLY A 58 3.25 7.00 4.24
N THR A 59 4.55 7.23 4.47
CA THR A 59 5.06 8.52 5.00
C THR A 59 4.72 9.68 4.08
N ALA A 60 5.05 9.57 2.78
CA ALA A 60 4.73 10.63 1.82
C ALA A 60 3.21 10.83 1.67
N ALA A 61 2.42 9.75 1.74
CA ALA A 61 0.96 9.83 1.70
C ALA A 61 0.39 10.58 2.91
N ALA A 62 0.90 10.33 4.11
CA ALA A 62 0.49 11.03 5.32
C ALA A 62 0.83 12.54 5.26
N LEU A 63 2.05 12.88 4.85
CA LEU A 63 2.48 14.27 4.68
C LEU A 63 1.67 14.98 3.58
N ALA A 64 1.31 14.27 2.51
CA ALA A 64 0.45 14.79 1.48
C ALA A 64 -0.97 15.09 2.00
N ALA A 65 -1.54 14.19 2.80
CA ALA A 65 -2.83 14.41 3.42
C ALA A 65 -2.82 15.62 4.38
N GLU A 66 -1.77 15.75 5.18
CA GLU A 66 -1.55 16.89 6.08
C GLU A 66 -1.42 18.21 5.29
N SER A 67 -0.62 18.19 4.20
CA SER A 67 -0.46 19.35 3.30
C SER A 67 -1.79 19.73 2.60
N ALA A 68 -2.55 18.75 2.15
CA ALA A 68 -3.86 18.97 1.53
C ALA A 68 -4.86 19.58 2.52
N ALA A 69 -4.91 19.05 3.74
CA ALA A 69 -5.78 19.58 4.79
C ALA A 69 -5.45 21.04 5.12
N LEU A 70 -4.17 21.38 5.24
CA LEU A 70 -3.69 22.73 5.46
C LEU A 70 -4.14 23.71 4.37
N LEU A 71 -4.08 23.29 3.12
CA LEU A 71 -4.43 24.11 1.96
C LEU A 71 -5.93 24.11 1.64
N GLY A 72 -6.76 23.37 2.38
CA GLY A 72 -8.15 23.12 2.00
C GLY A 72 -8.29 22.43 0.63
N ALA A 73 -7.27 21.69 0.21
CA ALA A 73 -7.23 20.98 -1.05
C ALA A 73 -8.02 19.66 -0.97
N PRO A 74 -8.46 19.11 -2.11
CA PRO A 74 -9.02 17.78 -2.18
C PRO A 74 -8.04 16.70 -1.67
N PRO A 75 -8.52 15.48 -1.34
CA PRO A 75 -7.65 14.38 -0.95
C PRO A 75 -6.51 14.17 -1.95
N PRO A 76 -5.28 13.91 -1.46
CA PRO A 76 -4.11 13.78 -2.33
C PRO A 76 -4.21 12.56 -3.24
N LEU A 77 -3.64 12.68 -4.44
CA LEU A 77 -3.63 11.62 -5.45
C LEU A 77 -2.31 10.86 -5.44
N PRO A 78 -2.30 9.53 -5.59
CA PRO A 78 -1.11 8.79 -5.97
C PRO A 78 -0.55 9.32 -7.30
N LEU A 79 0.78 9.40 -7.42
CA LEU A 79 1.44 9.98 -8.59
C LEU A 79 1.07 9.25 -9.90
N ASP A 80 0.94 7.93 -9.86
CA ASP A 80 0.52 7.13 -11.01
C ASP A 80 -0.94 7.35 -11.44
N LEU A 81 -1.76 8.00 -10.62
CA LEU A 81 -3.13 8.40 -10.99
C LEU A 81 -3.23 9.81 -11.58
N LEU A 82 -2.12 10.58 -11.56
CA LEU A 82 -2.10 11.92 -12.14
C LEU A 82 -1.91 11.84 -13.66
N PRO A 83 -2.90 12.24 -14.49
CA PRO A 83 -2.73 12.29 -15.93
C PRO A 83 -1.79 13.47 -16.29
N PRO A 84 -0.84 13.30 -17.25
CA PRO A 84 -0.01 14.40 -17.74
C PRO A 84 -0.82 15.58 -18.28
N GLU A 85 -1.99 15.33 -18.88
CA GLU A 85 -2.93 16.35 -19.37
C GLU A 85 -3.41 17.28 -18.27
N ARG A 86 -3.52 16.77 -17.03
CA ARG A 86 -3.92 17.60 -15.88
C ARG A 86 -2.81 18.59 -15.49
N LEU A 87 -1.53 18.22 -15.66
CA LEU A 87 -0.40 19.15 -15.49
C LEU A 87 -0.40 20.22 -16.59
N ALA A 88 -0.64 19.81 -17.84
CA ALA A 88 -0.69 20.71 -18.98
C ALA A 88 -1.85 21.71 -18.88
N ALA A 89 -2.97 21.33 -18.28
CA ALA A 89 -4.08 22.25 -18.01
C ALA A 89 -3.70 23.38 -17.01
N GLY A 90 -2.52 23.26 -16.37
CA GLY A 90 -2.00 24.25 -15.44
C GLY A 90 -2.60 24.15 -14.04
N GLY A 91 -2.12 25.03 -13.15
CA GLY A 91 -2.54 25.09 -11.76
C GLY A 91 -1.38 24.94 -10.79
N ARG A 92 -1.70 24.83 -9.50
CA ARG A 92 -0.74 24.67 -8.40
C ARG A 92 -0.68 23.23 -7.93
N PHE A 93 0.51 22.66 -7.93
CA PHE A 93 0.75 21.26 -7.55
C PHE A 93 1.72 21.18 -6.39
N LEU A 94 1.44 20.26 -5.45
CA LEU A 94 2.40 19.82 -4.46
C LEU A 94 2.76 18.38 -4.72
N PHE A 95 4.03 18.08 -4.85
CA PHE A 95 4.53 16.72 -4.96
C PHE A 95 5.25 16.34 -3.68
N ILE A 96 4.86 15.22 -3.08
CA ILE A 96 5.55 14.63 -1.93
C ILE A 96 6.03 13.24 -2.36
N ALA A 97 7.33 13.10 -2.60
CA ALA A 97 7.92 11.92 -3.22
C ALA A 97 8.94 11.25 -2.30
N ALA A 98 8.65 10.03 -1.86
CA ALA A 98 9.62 9.19 -1.17
C ALA A 98 10.51 8.46 -2.18
N THR A 99 11.76 8.22 -1.81
CA THR A 99 12.66 7.35 -2.55
C THR A 99 12.62 5.96 -1.95
N ALA A 100 12.45 4.94 -2.77
CA ALA A 100 12.45 3.54 -2.37
C ALA A 100 13.77 2.86 -2.74
N GLY A 101 14.22 1.88 -1.94
CA GLY A 101 15.42 1.08 -2.22
C GLY A 101 16.65 1.89 -2.59
N ASP A 102 17.30 1.52 -3.68
CA ASP A 102 18.54 2.11 -4.15
C ASP A 102 18.31 3.32 -5.09
N GLY A 103 17.29 4.13 -4.84
CA GLY A 103 16.97 5.34 -5.64
C GLY A 103 15.71 5.20 -6.51
N GLU A 104 14.97 4.12 -6.34
CA GLU A 104 13.81 3.80 -7.18
C GLU A 104 12.56 4.58 -6.78
N ALA A 105 11.61 4.65 -7.73
CA ALA A 105 10.28 5.14 -7.45
C ALA A 105 9.52 4.19 -6.51
N PRO A 106 8.71 4.71 -5.57
CA PRO A 106 7.69 3.91 -4.89
C PRO A 106 6.70 3.28 -5.87
N ASP A 107 6.01 2.22 -5.43
CA ASP A 107 5.09 1.46 -6.27
C ASP A 107 4.03 2.30 -6.98
N ASN A 108 3.53 3.35 -6.34
CA ASN A 108 2.52 4.27 -6.88
C ASN A 108 3.10 5.50 -7.60
N GLY A 109 4.36 5.45 -8.02
CA GLY A 109 5.06 6.49 -8.77
C GLY A 109 5.91 5.97 -9.93
N ARG A 110 6.04 4.64 -10.08
CA ARG A 110 6.95 4.01 -11.05
C ARG A 110 6.63 4.32 -12.51
N ARG A 111 5.37 4.52 -12.83
CA ARG A 111 4.90 4.65 -14.21
C ARG A 111 4.78 6.09 -14.67
N PHE A 112 4.80 7.02 -13.73
CA PHE A 112 4.55 8.42 -14.04
C PHE A 112 5.58 8.97 -15.02
N ALA A 113 6.87 8.71 -14.83
CA ALA A 113 7.92 9.20 -15.72
C ALA A 113 7.74 8.69 -17.16
N THR A 114 7.53 7.38 -17.32
CA THR A 114 7.29 6.77 -18.63
C THR A 114 6.03 7.33 -19.31
N ARG A 115 4.95 7.54 -18.55
CA ARG A 115 3.71 8.14 -19.07
C ARG A 115 3.89 9.60 -19.45
N LEU A 116 4.65 10.36 -18.65
CA LEU A 116 4.96 11.76 -18.97
C LEU A 116 5.79 11.86 -20.25
N ASP A 117 6.79 11.00 -20.42
CA ASP A 117 7.62 10.97 -21.62
C ASP A 117 6.84 10.54 -22.87
N ALA A 118 6.00 9.50 -22.76
CA ALA A 118 5.13 9.06 -23.83
C ALA A 118 4.12 10.15 -24.22
N TRP A 119 3.54 10.83 -23.25
CA TRP A 119 2.63 11.95 -23.50
C TRP A 119 3.34 13.13 -24.17
N ARG A 120 4.53 13.52 -23.70
CA ARG A 120 5.34 14.56 -24.33
C ARG A 120 5.65 14.24 -25.79
N ALA A 121 6.04 13.00 -26.09
CA ALA A 121 6.30 12.55 -27.45
C ALA A 121 5.04 12.62 -28.33
N ALA A 122 3.86 12.31 -27.79
CA ALA A 122 2.59 12.33 -28.52
C ALA A 122 2.08 13.76 -28.78
N VAL A 123 2.20 14.67 -27.79
CA VAL A 123 1.63 16.02 -27.88
C VAL A 123 2.56 16.98 -28.61
N SER A 124 3.87 16.77 -28.60
CA SER A 124 4.84 17.72 -29.16
C SER A 124 5.91 17.08 -30.05
N PRO A 125 5.56 16.47 -31.19
CA PRO A 125 6.59 16.12 -32.17
C PRO A 125 7.25 17.36 -32.80
N HIS A 126 6.60 18.57 -32.81
CA HIS A 126 7.13 19.78 -33.47
C HIS A 126 6.61 21.13 -32.92
N ARG A 127 5.92 21.26 -31.77
CA ARG A 127 5.18 22.48 -31.47
C ARG A 127 5.48 23.19 -30.13
N ASP A 128 5.82 22.51 -29.05
CA ASP A 128 6.01 23.21 -27.78
C ASP A 128 7.17 22.58 -26.97
N PRO A 129 8.28 23.32 -26.76
CA PRO A 129 9.36 22.85 -25.91
C PRO A 129 8.99 22.82 -24.42
N ALA A 130 7.90 23.47 -24.01
CA ALA A 130 7.47 23.63 -22.62
C ALA A 130 5.98 23.31 -22.42
N PRO A 131 5.53 22.06 -22.68
CA PRO A 131 4.12 21.73 -22.62
C PRO A 131 3.51 21.85 -21.21
N LEU A 132 4.31 21.98 -20.16
CA LEU A 132 3.88 22.21 -18.78
C LEU A 132 4.12 23.64 -18.28
N ALA A 133 4.29 24.64 -19.16
CA ALA A 133 4.60 26.02 -18.76
C ALA A 133 3.54 26.66 -17.83
N ALA A 134 2.30 26.20 -17.86
CA ALA A 134 1.24 26.64 -16.97
C ALA A 134 1.22 25.90 -15.61
N CYS A 135 2.03 24.84 -15.44
CA CYS A 135 2.14 24.08 -14.21
C CYS A 135 3.12 24.77 -13.25
N ARG A 136 2.63 25.13 -12.07
CA ARG A 136 3.46 25.63 -10.97
C ARG A 136 3.48 24.60 -9.83
N TYR A 137 4.65 24.32 -9.27
CA TYR A 137 4.76 23.27 -8.25
C TYR A 137 5.78 23.57 -7.16
N ALA A 138 5.62 22.87 -6.03
CA ALA A 138 6.68 22.60 -5.06
C ALA A 138 6.84 21.11 -4.86
N LEU A 139 8.02 20.67 -4.52
CA LEU A 139 8.36 19.27 -4.34
C LEU A 139 9.08 19.05 -3.02
N LEU A 140 8.57 18.11 -2.22
CA LEU A 140 9.16 17.57 -1.01
C LEU A 140 9.70 16.17 -1.32
N ALA A 141 11.00 15.99 -1.30
CA ALA A 141 11.69 14.73 -1.53
C ALA A 141 12.09 14.08 -0.20
N LEU A 142 11.61 12.87 0.05
CA LEU A 142 11.91 12.11 1.25
C LEU A 142 12.95 11.02 0.96
N GLY A 143 13.94 10.90 1.84
CA GLY A 143 14.99 9.89 1.70
C GLY A 143 15.68 9.57 3.02
N ASP A 144 16.69 8.70 2.94
CA ASP A 144 17.59 8.34 4.02
C ASP A 144 19.03 8.47 3.51
N ASP A 145 19.83 9.33 4.10
CA ASP A 145 21.20 9.66 3.70
C ASP A 145 22.22 8.52 3.93
N ARG A 146 21.80 7.45 4.60
CA ARG A 146 22.60 6.23 4.71
C ARG A 146 22.65 5.42 3.41
N TYR A 147 21.75 5.73 2.48
CA TYR A 147 21.72 5.12 1.16
C TYR A 147 22.33 6.07 0.12
N PRO A 148 23.18 5.58 -0.81
CA PRO A 148 23.87 6.43 -1.80
C PRO A 148 22.92 7.29 -2.65
N ALA A 149 21.70 6.79 -2.87
CA ALA A 149 20.70 7.46 -3.70
C ALA A 149 19.70 8.29 -2.85
N PHE A 150 20.20 9.09 -1.92
CA PHE A 150 19.39 9.96 -1.05
C PHE A 150 18.48 10.90 -1.86
N CYS A 151 17.16 10.80 -1.65
CA CYS A 151 16.14 11.59 -2.32
C CYS A 151 16.11 11.49 -3.86
N ALA A 152 16.79 10.49 -4.46
CA ALA A 152 17.03 10.43 -5.90
C ALA A 152 15.75 10.43 -6.74
N PHE A 153 14.70 9.71 -6.32
CA PHE A 153 13.43 9.71 -7.06
C PHE A 153 12.77 11.09 -7.08
N GLY A 154 12.76 11.81 -5.96
CA GLY A 154 12.24 13.19 -5.91
C GLY A 154 13.01 14.13 -6.82
N GLU A 155 14.34 14.04 -6.83
CA GLU A 155 15.18 14.83 -7.71
C GLU A 155 14.97 14.49 -9.20
N GLN A 156 14.82 13.21 -9.54
CA GLN A 156 14.46 12.77 -10.91
C GLN A 156 13.13 13.33 -11.35
N LEU A 157 12.13 13.31 -10.46
CA LEU A 157 10.81 13.89 -10.73
C LEU A 157 10.90 15.40 -10.97
N ASP A 158 11.67 16.11 -10.14
CA ASP A 158 11.90 17.55 -10.29
C ASP A 158 12.52 17.87 -11.66
N VAL A 159 13.59 17.16 -12.03
CA VAL A 159 14.24 17.29 -13.34
C VAL A 159 13.26 17.01 -14.49
N ALA A 160 12.44 15.96 -14.39
CA ALA A 160 11.47 15.60 -15.44
C ALA A 160 10.39 16.69 -15.61
N LEU A 161 9.87 17.25 -14.52
CA LEU A 161 8.88 18.32 -14.55
C LEU A 161 9.49 19.62 -15.14
N GLN A 162 10.69 20.00 -14.73
CA GLN A 162 11.39 21.16 -15.27
C GLN A 162 11.72 20.99 -16.77
N ALA A 163 12.18 19.81 -17.17
CA ALA A 163 12.44 19.50 -18.58
C ALA A 163 11.18 19.53 -19.45
N ALA A 164 10.00 19.39 -18.86
CA ALA A 164 8.72 19.56 -19.52
C ALA A 164 8.20 21.02 -19.48
N GLY A 165 8.95 21.95 -18.87
CA GLY A 165 8.60 23.37 -18.79
C GLY A 165 7.81 23.78 -17.53
N ALA A 166 7.55 22.87 -16.58
CA ALA A 166 6.90 23.22 -15.32
C ALA A 166 7.78 24.15 -14.48
N GLN A 167 7.13 25.03 -13.71
CA GLN A 167 7.82 26.06 -12.92
C GLN A 167 7.75 25.73 -11.43
N ALA A 168 8.91 25.40 -10.85
CA ALA A 168 9.04 25.29 -9.41
C ALA A 168 9.01 26.70 -8.78
N TRP A 169 8.21 26.91 -7.73
CA TRP A 169 8.25 28.19 -7.00
C TRP A 169 9.27 28.23 -5.85
N GLN A 170 9.81 27.06 -5.50
CA GLN A 170 10.93 26.91 -4.58
C GLN A 170 11.79 25.71 -4.99
N PRO A 171 13.07 25.65 -4.61
CA PRO A 171 13.89 24.47 -4.81
C PRO A 171 13.26 23.22 -4.18
N CYS A 172 13.54 22.05 -4.75
CA CYS A 172 13.14 20.77 -4.16
C CYS A 172 13.66 20.67 -2.72
N LEU A 173 12.76 20.56 -1.75
CA LEU A 173 13.12 20.43 -0.34
C LEU A 173 13.41 18.95 -0.03
N ARG A 174 14.61 18.65 0.43
CA ARG A 174 15.02 17.29 0.79
C ARG A 174 14.88 17.05 2.28
N VAL A 175 14.23 15.96 2.63
CA VAL A 175 14.00 15.57 4.04
C VAL A 175 14.71 14.26 4.32
N ASN A 176 15.69 14.32 5.21
CA ASN A 176 16.41 13.14 5.67
C ASN A 176 15.65 12.47 6.81
N ARG A 177 15.23 11.21 6.61
CA ARG A 177 14.61 10.35 7.66
C ARG A 177 13.47 11.02 8.43
N GLY A 178 12.74 11.92 7.77
CA GLY A 178 11.64 12.64 8.41
C GLY A 178 12.08 13.75 9.37
N ALA A 179 13.27 14.35 9.15
CA ALA A 179 13.81 15.43 9.99
C ALA A 179 12.77 16.53 10.23
N GLU A 180 12.39 16.73 11.48
CA GLU A 180 11.30 17.62 11.88
C GLU A 180 11.55 19.08 11.44
N ALA A 181 12.79 19.55 11.52
CA ALA A 181 13.14 20.91 11.09
C ALA A 181 12.81 21.15 9.61
N SER A 182 13.14 20.20 8.72
CA SER A 182 12.83 20.31 7.29
C SER A 182 11.32 20.18 7.03
N LEU A 183 10.61 19.38 7.82
CA LEU A 183 9.15 19.31 7.73
C LEU A 183 8.48 20.59 8.19
N GLN A 184 8.99 21.21 9.26
CA GLN A 184 8.51 22.52 9.73
C GLN A 184 8.75 23.59 8.65
N GLU A 185 9.90 23.59 7.97
CA GLU A 185 10.18 24.48 6.84
C GLU A 185 9.16 24.29 5.71
N TRP A 186 8.85 23.03 5.34
CA TRP A 186 7.81 22.73 4.34
C TRP A 186 6.46 23.31 4.73
N PHE A 187 5.98 23.03 5.91
CA PHE A 187 4.67 23.49 6.37
C PHE A 187 4.61 25.00 6.60
N ALA A 188 5.70 25.62 7.06
CA ALA A 188 5.79 27.07 7.15
C ALA A 188 5.71 27.73 5.76
N GLY A 189 6.39 27.15 4.75
CA GLY A 189 6.29 27.60 3.37
C GLY A 189 4.87 27.51 2.82
N LEU A 190 4.14 26.44 3.12
CA LEU A 190 2.72 26.29 2.74
C LEU A 190 1.82 27.28 3.48
N GLY A 191 2.09 27.55 4.75
CA GLY A 191 1.34 28.51 5.55
C GLY A 191 1.32 29.93 4.95
N ALA A 192 2.36 30.31 4.24
CA ALA A 192 2.44 31.60 3.56
C ALA A 192 1.37 31.76 2.43
N PHE A 193 0.86 30.66 1.88
CA PHE A 193 -0.16 30.69 0.82
C PHE A 193 -1.60 30.77 1.35
N VAL A 194 -1.84 30.34 2.61
CA VAL A 194 -3.18 30.29 3.19
C VAL A 194 -3.47 31.35 4.23
N ALA A 195 -2.51 32.29 4.46
CA ALA A 195 -2.61 33.35 5.46
C ALA A 195 -2.98 32.85 6.86
N VAL A 196 -2.64 31.61 7.19
CA VAL A 196 -2.84 31.02 8.53
C VAL A 196 -1.54 31.18 9.31
N PRO A 197 -1.51 31.99 10.38
CA PRO A 197 -0.32 32.13 11.20
C PRO A 197 -0.04 30.80 11.90
N GLN A 198 1.16 30.28 11.67
CA GLN A 198 1.78 29.19 12.42
C GLN A 198 0.83 28.03 12.81
N LEU A 199 0.48 27.19 11.84
CA LEU A 199 0.04 25.84 12.20
C LEU A 199 1.25 25.06 12.69
N ALA A 200 1.45 25.02 13.99
CA ALA A 200 2.36 24.06 14.59
C ALA A 200 1.86 22.67 14.21
N ARG A 201 2.67 21.91 13.48
CA ARG A 201 2.38 20.51 13.20
C ARG A 201 2.14 19.80 14.52
N GLN A 202 0.94 19.24 14.71
CA GLN A 202 0.69 18.41 15.88
C GLN A 202 1.56 17.17 15.77
N ALA A 203 2.44 16.97 16.74
CA ALA A 203 3.19 15.73 16.84
C ALA A 203 2.21 14.55 16.87
N PRO A 204 2.44 13.49 16.09
CA PRO A 204 1.57 12.33 16.09
C PRO A 204 1.41 11.77 17.50
N ALA A 205 0.20 11.36 17.86
CA ALA A 205 -0.07 10.81 19.17
C ALA A 205 0.78 9.56 19.44
N VAL A 206 1.55 9.61 20.49
CA VAL A 206 2.35 8.49 21.00
C VAL A 206 1.62 7.91 22.21
N THR A 207 1.49 6.59 22.21
CA THR A 207 0.83 5.87 23.32
C THR A 207 1.82 4.92 23.96
N SER A 208 1.86 4.89 25.27
CA SER A 208 2.69 3.95 26.02
C SER A 208 2.02 2.59 26.15
N TRP A 209 2.75 1.52 25.83
CA TRP A 209 2.27 0.15 25.79
C TRP A 209 3.17 -0.76 26.61
N CYS A 210 2.58 -1.73 27.28
CA CYS A 210 3.25 -2.74 28.10
C CYS A 210 3.36 -4.05 27.31
N LEU A 211 4.55 -4.63 27.24
CA LEU A 211 4.77 -5.96 26.65
C LEU A 211 4.20 -7.03 27.57
N GLN A 212 3.03 -7.56 27.21
CA GLN A 212 2.34 -8.58 28.00
C GLN A 212 2.83 -10.00 27.68
N GLN A 213 3.09 -10.29 26.40
CA GLN A 213 3.50 -11.62 25.96
C GLN A 213 4.60 -11.55 24.92
N ARG A 214 5.55 -12.47 25.01
CA ARG A 214 6.59 -12.73 24.02
C ARG A 214 6.68 -14.22 23.78
N GLU A 215 6.44 -14.66 22.57
CA GLU A 215 6.53 -16.07 22.16
C GLU A 215 7.55 -16.23 21.04
N HIS A 216 8.51 -17.13 21.23
CA HIS A 216 9.44 -17.53 20.19
C HIS A 216 8.76 -18.53 19.24
N LEU A 217 8.52 -18.15 18.00
CA LEU A 217 7.72 -18.92 17.04
C LEU A 217 8.50 -20.02 16.31
N ASN A 218 9.82 -19.90 16.20
CA ASN A 218 10.65 -20.81 15.40
C ASN A 218 11.91 -21.34 16.14
N PRO A 219 11.77 -21.90 17.34
CA PRO A 219 12.90 -22.48 18.05
C PRO A 219 13.52 -23.60 17.21
N GLY A 220 14.86 -23.59 17.10
CA GLY A 220 15.61 -24.57 16.30
C GLY A 220 15.66 -24.29 14.80
N SER A 221 15.09 -23.18 14.31
CA SER A 221 15.23 -22.76 12.92
C SER A 221 16.68 -22.36 12.61
N PRO A 222 17.22 -22.73 11.45
CA PRO A 222 18.48 -22.21 10.96
C PRO A 222 18.41 -20.76 10.50
N GLY A 223 17.21 -20.15 10.52
CA GLY A 223 16.97 -18.75 10.21
C GLY A 223 17.06 -17.84 11.43
N GLY A 224 16.83 -16.53 11.22
CA GLY A 224 16.71 -15.59 12.34
C GLY A 224 15.50 -15.90 13.22
N GLU A 225 15.65 -15.70 14.53
CA GLU A 225 14.58 -15.89 15.51
C GLU A 225 13.38 -15.00 15.19
N VAL A 226 12.18 -15.55 15.25
CA VAL A 226 10.93 -14.82 15.05
C VAL A 226 10.10 -14.88 16.31
N TYR A 227 9.64 -13.74 16.76
CA TYR A 227 8.82 -13.59 17.95
C TYR A 227 7.45 -13.02 17.61
N ARG A 228 6.43 -13.56 18.28
CA ARG A 228 5.14 -12.89 18.42
C ARG A 228 5.16 -12.08 19.69
N LEU A 229 4.88 -10.77 19.56
CA LEU A 229 4.84 -9.83 20.66
C LEU A 229 3.41 -9.32 20.81
N CYS A 230 2.90 -9.26 22.03
CA CYS A 230 1.58 -8.76 22.36
C CYS A 230 1.71 -7.61 23.36
N PHE A 231 1.26 -6.43 22.97
CA PHE A 231 1.30 -5.23 23.79
C PHE A 231 -0.11 -4.80 24.16
N VAL A 232 -0.28 -4.39 25.41
CA VAL A 232 -1.50 -3.76 25.92
C VAL A 232 -1.19 -2.33 26.35
N PRO A 233 -2.14 -1.40 26.36
CA PRO A 233 -1.90 -0.05 26.86
C PRO A 233 -1.32 -0.09 28.27
N ALA A 234 -0.30 0.72 28.54
CA ALA A 234 0.24 0.86 29.88
C ALA A 234 -0.81 1.49 30.81
N VAL A 235 -0.78 1.12 32.09
CA VAL A 235 -1.70 1.67 33.09
C VAL A 235 -1.53 3.20 33.13
N GLY A 236 -2.62 3.94 32.93
CA GLY A 236 -2.61 5.40 32.87
C GLY A 236 -2.29 6.01 31.50
N ALA A 237 -1.97 5.19 30.49
CA ALA A 237 -1.73 5.67 29.12
C ALA A 237 -3.00 5.79 28.27
N ALA A 238 -4.11 5.23 28.74
CA ALA A 238 -5.38 5.36 28.04
C ALA A 238 -5.89 6.81 28.11
N SER A 239 -6.30 7.38 26.99
CA SER A 239 -7.20 8.53 26.95
C SER A 239 -8.31 8.26 27.95
N GLY A 240 -8.70 9.22 28.77
CA GLY A 240 -9.49 9.07 30.02
C GLY A 240 -10.72 8.15 30.04
N ASP A 241 -11.03 7.45 28.98
CA ASP A 241 -12.09 6.43 28.81
C ASP A 241 -11.57 4.98 28.71
N GLY A 242 -10.26 4.74 28.77
CA GLY A 242 -9.66 3.40 28.68
C GLY A 242 -9.69 2.75 27.30
N ALA A 243 -10.08 3.49 26.26
CA ALA A 243 -10.15 2.97 24.90
C ALA A 243 -8.76 2.76 24.28
N LEU A 244 -8.61 1.66 23.55
CA LEU A 244 -7.42 1.43 22.72
C LEU A 244 -7.33 2.46 21.60
N PRO A 245 -6.11 2.89 21.19
CA PRO A 245 -5.94 3.64 19.96
C PRO A 245 -6.60 2.89 18.79
N VAL A 246 -7.23 3.66 17.92
CA VAL A 246 -7.90 3.08 16.74
C VAL A 246 -6.85 2.83 15.66
N TRP A 247 -6.81 1.61 15.15
CA TRP A 247 -6.06 1.26 13.92
C TRP A 247 -6.90 0.32 13.06
N GLN A 248 -6.51 0.19 11.81
CA GLN A 248 -7.12 -0.76 10.89
C GLN A 248 -6.06 -1.71 10.30
N SER A 249 -6.53 -2.77 9.64
CA SER A 249 -5.64 -3.71 9.00
C SER A 249 -4.79 -3.00 7.93
N GLY A 250 -3.48 -3.24 7.95
CA GLY A 250 -2.51 -2.57 7.08
C GLY A 250 -1.79 -1.41 7.74
N ASP A 251 -2.24 -0.89 8.89
CA ASP A 251 -1.51 0.14 9.64
C ASP A 251 -0.20 -0.41 10.23
N LEU A 252 0.70 0.53 10.54
CA LEU A 252 2.03 0.25 11.07
C LEU A 252 2.15 0.75 12.52
N ALA A 253 2.88 -0.01 13.32
CA ALA A 253 3.36 0.44 14.62
C ALA A 253 4.80 0.97 14.46
N ARG A 254 5.00 2.25 14.75
CA ARG A 254 6.31 2.92 14.70
C ARG A 254 6.94 2.95 16.07
N LEU A 255 8.17 2.50 16.13
CA LEU A 255 9.03 2.58 17.31
C LEU A 255 10.16 3.57 17.07
N GLU A 256 10.30 4.51 17.97
CA GLU A 256 11.42 5.44 18.04
C GLU A 256 11.92 5.52 19.48
N LEU A 257 13.21 5.30 19.71
CA LEU A 257 13.82 5.41 21.01
C LEU A 257 14.97 6.41 20.97
N PRO A 258 15.21 7.13 22.09
CA PRO A 258 16.32 8.07 22.20
C PRO A 258 17.67 7.41 21.84
N GLY A 259 18.47 8.08 21.03
CA GLY A 259 19.78 7.60 20.60
C GLY A 259 19.76 6.59 19.43
N TRP A 260 18.58 6.28 18.87
CA TRP A 260 18.50 5.50 17.65
C TRP A 260 18.58 6.39 16.41
N ASP A 261 19.26 5.86 15.37
CA ASP A 261 19.49 6.60 14.13
C ASP A 261 18.22 6.87 13.33
N ALA A 262 17.20 6.04 13.46
CA ALA A 262 15.92 6.18 12.77
C ALA A 262 14.83 5.34 13.42
N PRO A 263 13.55 5.76 13.30
CA PRO A 263 12.42 4.96 13.72
C PRO A 263 12.32 3.65 12.92
N ARG A 264 11.59 2.69 13.46
CA ARG A 264 11.28 1.40 12.80
C ARG A 264 9.79 1.19 12.76
N ASP A 265 9.30 0.82 11.58
CA ASP A 265 7.90 0.49 11.34
C ASP A 265 7.71 -1.03 11.34
N TYR A 266 6.61 -1.48 11.95
CA TYR A 266 6.22 -2.89 12.03
C TYR A 266 4.77 -3.05 11.60
N SER A 267 4.48 -3.97 10.68
CA SER A 267 3.12 -4.29 10.28
C SER A 267 2.33 -4.88 11.46
N ILE A 268 1.17 -4.34 11.75
CA ILE A 268 0.31 -4.79 12.86
C ILE A 268 -0.43 -6.07 12.45
N ALA A 269 -0.38 -7.11 13.30
CA ALA A 269 -0.99 -8.42 13.05
C ALA A 269 -2.38 -8.59 13.69
N SER A 270 -2.85 -7.59 14.42
CA SER A 270 -4.11 -7.61 15.17
C SER A 270 -5.07 -6.52 14.68
N LEU A 271 -6.31 -6.63 15.14
CA LEU A 271 -7.30 -5.56 15.09
C LEU A 271 -7.52 -5.01 16.51
N PRO A 272 -8.06 -3.79 16.68
CA PRO A 272 -8.38 -3.26 18.02
C PRO A 272 -9.25 -4.19 18.85
N GLY A 273 -10.21 -4.89 18.21
CA GLY A 273 -11.08 -5.87 18.86
C GLY A 273 -10.38 -7.12 19.39
N ASP A 274 -9.11 -7.36 19.03
CA ASP A 274 -8.31 -8.46 19.59
C ASP A 274 -7.78 -8.15 21.00
N GLY A 275 -7.97 -6.91 21.50
CA GLY A 275 -7.59 -6.47 22.83
C GLY A 275 -6.10 -6.18 23.03
N CYS A 276 -5.26 -6.38 22.02
CA CYS A 276 -3.83 -6.08 22.09
C CYS A 276 -3.26 -5.68 20.72
N LEU A 277 -2.17 -4.92 20.74
CA LEU A 277 -1.33 -4.66 19.59
C LEU A 277 -0.39 -5.85 19.40
N GLN A 278 -0.58 -6.62 18.33
CA GLN A 278 0.22 -7.82 18.05
C GLN A 278 1.19 -7.55 16.89
N LEU A 279 2.45 -7.92 17.08
CA LEU A 279 3.51 -7.82 16.08
C LEU A 279 4.17 -9.18 15.86
N LEU A 280 4.64 -9.42 14.64
CA LEU A 280 5.59 -10.49 14.32
C LEU A 280 6.94 -9.86 14.00
N VAL A 281 7.93 -10.12 14.85
CA VAL A 281 9.24 -9.47 14.73
C VAL A 281 10.31 -10.52 14.52
N ARG A 282 11.07 -10.39 13.42
CA ARG A 282 12.30 -11.18 13.20
C ARG A 282 13.46 -10.43 13.84
N ARG A 283 14.18 -11.09 14.73
CA ARG A 283 15.44 -10.58 15.25
C ARG A 283 16.47 -10.56 14.12
N GLN A 284 16.84 -9.36 13.70
CA GLN A 284 17.80 -9.14 12.63
C GLN A 284 19.22 -9.25 13.16
N LEU A 285 20.11 -9.84 12.35
CA LEU A 285 21.55 -9.82 12.56
C LEU A 285 22.18 -9.19 11.32
N ASP A 286 23.24 -8.40 11.52
CA ASP A 286 24.02 -7.86 10.42
C ASP A 286 24.97 -8.94 9.83
N SER A 287 25.77 -8.57 8.84
CA SER A 287 26.73 -9.47 8.19
C SER A 287 27.83 -9.97 9.14
N HIS A 288 28.03 -9.32 10.28
CA HIS A 288 28.99 -9.67 11.32
C HIS A 288 28.34 -10.43 12.49
N GLY A 289 27.05 -10.75 12.39
CA GLY A 289 26.28 -11.42 13.43
C GLY A 289 25.87 -10.50 14.59
N GLN A 290 26.05 -9.18 14.47
CA GLN A 290 25.62 -8.24 15.50
C GLN A 290 24.09 -8.03 15.41
N PRO A 291 23.40 -7.99 16.56
CA PRO A 291 21.96 -7.81 16.56
C PRO A 291 21.55 -6.38 16.17
N GLY A 292 20.54 -6.28 15.33
CA GLY A 292 19.91 -5.00 15.02
C GLY A 292 19.23 -4.41 16.26
N LEU A 293 19.47 -3.12 16.53
CA LEU A 293 19.06 -2.45 17.78
C LEU A 293 17.57 -2.66 18.09
N ALA A 294 16.68 -2.29 17.19
CA ALA A 294 15.23 -2.33 17.43
C ALA A 294 14.70 -3.76 17.60
N SER A 295 15.10 -4.66 16.70
CA SER A 295 14.63 -6.04 16.75
C SER A 295 15.18 -6.79 17.95
N ASN A 296 16.42 -6.52 18.36
CA ASN A 296 16.98 -7.11 19.59
C ASN A 296 16.30 -6.56 20.83
N PHE A 297 16.10 -5.24 20.90
CA PHE A 297 15.37 -4.62 22.01
C PHE A 297 13.99 -5.27 22.21
N LEU A 298 13.19 -5.38 21.17
CA LEU A 298 11.85 -5.97 21.26
C LEU A 298 11.87 -7.47 21.56
N CYS A 299 12.80 -8.21 20.94
CA CYS A 299 12.85 -9.67 21.06
C CYS A 299 13.55 -10.16 22.34
N ARG A 300 14.44 -9.35 22.94
CA ARG A 300 15.31 -9.82 24.04
C ARG A 300 15.37 -8.84 25.22
N ASP A 301 15.64 -7.55 24.96
CA ASP A 301 16.04 -6.63 26.01
C ASP A 301 14.85 -6.04 26.78
N LEU A 302 13.72 -5.75 26.10
CA LEU A 302 12.50 -5.28 26.73
C LEU A 302 11.94 -6.38 27.64
N PRO A 303 11.85 -6.20 28.99
CA PRO A 303 11.32 -7.24 29.85
C PRO A 303 9.80 -7.41 29.68
N LEU A 304 9.25 -8.57 30.01
CA LEU A 304 7.80 -8.72 30.18
C LEU A 304 7.32 -7.75 31.26
N GLY A 305 6.21 -7.05 31.00
CA GLY A 305 5.74 -5.95 31.84
C GLY A 305 6.43 -4.62 31.58
N GLY A 306 7.51 -4.59 30.79
CA GLY A 306 8.20 -3.35 30.39
C GLY A 306 7.35 -2.54 29.41
N SER A 307 7.46 -1.23 29.54
CA SER A 307 6.71 -0.28 28.71
C SER A 307 7.56 0.26 27.55
N VAL A 308 6.89 0.52 26.45
CA VAL A 308 7.47 1.12 25.24
C VAL A 308 6.42 2.01 24.57
N ASP A 309 6.88 3.09 23.99
CA ASP A 309 6.02 4.05 23.32
C ASP A 309 5.86 3.69 21.84
N TRP A 310 4.61 3.49 21.42
CA TRP A 310 4.26 3.24 20.04
C TRP A 310 3.49 4.40 19.44
N GLN A 311 3.82 4.74 18.20
CA GLN A 311 3.02 5.59 17.34
C GLN A 311 2.30 4.71 16.32
N ILE A 312 0.97 4.71 16.34
CA ILE A 312 0.19 4.06 15.28
C ILE A 312 0.20 4.97 14.05
N ARG A 313 0.62 4.42 12.90
CA ARG A 313 0.73 5.15 11.64
C ARG A 313 -0.21 4.58 10.60
N PRO A 314 -1.14 5.40 10.06
CA PRO A 314 -1.93 5.02 8.92
C PRO A 314 -1.05 4.65 7.72
N HIS A 315 -1.32 3.49 7.11
CA HIS A 315 -0.66 3.05 5.89
C HIS A 315 -1.70 2.79 4.79
N ALA A 316 -2.34 3.87 4.35
CA ALA A 316 -3.42 3.84 3.37
C ALA A 316 -3.12 3.03 2.09
N PRO A 317 -1.87 3.00 1.54
CA PRO A 317 -1.56 2.16 0.38
C PRO A 317 -1.82 0.67 0.61
N PHE A 318 -1.80 0.20 1.86
CA PHE A 318 -2.01 -1.22 2.18
C PHE A 318 -3.35 -1.52 2.88
N HIS A 319 -4.23 -0.53 3.11
CA HIS A 319 -5.55 -0.77 3.69
C HIS A 319 -6.44 -1.62 2.78
N LEU A 320 -7.40 -2.34 3.35
CA LEU A 320 -8.41 -3.05 2.56
C LEU A 320 -9.34 -2.08 1.80
N ALA A 321 -9.78 -1.00 2.43
CA ALA A 321 -10.71 -0.04 1.86
C ALA A 321 -11.91 -0.76 1.17
N ASP A 322 -12.21 -0.46 -0.09
CA ASP A 322 -13.31 -1.08 -0.85
C ASP A 322 -13.10 -2.58 -1.15
N ASN A 323 -11.94 -3.14 -0.80
CA ASN A 323 -11.64 -4.56 -1.01
C ASN A 323 -12.10 -5.45 0.14
N ALA A 324 -12.57 -4.90 1.26
CA ALA A 324 -12.89 -5.65 2.48
C ALA A 324 -13.91 -6.79 2.26
N GLN A 325 -14.83 -6.63 1.30
CA GLN A 325 -15.84 -7.63 0.96
C GLN A 325 -15.54 -8.45 -0.30
N ARG A 326 -14.40 -8.17 -0.99
CA ARG A 326 -13.99 -8.93 -2.18
C ARG A 326 -13.35 -10.26 -1.80
N PRO A 327 -13.29 -11.23 -2.73
CA PRO A 327 -12.35 -12.33 -2.59
C PRO A 327 -10.93 -11.77 -2.44
N LEU A 328 -10.16 -12.27 -1.47
CA LEU A 328 -8.80 -11.80 -1.20
C LEU A 328 -7.76 -12.88 -1.51
N LEU A 329 -6.80 -12.56 -2.37
CA LEU A 329 -5.57 -13.32 -2.56
C LEU A 329 -4.45 -12.64 -1.76
N LEU A 330 -3.99 -13.31 -0.71
CA LEU A 330 -2.98 -12.83 0.22
C LEU A 330 -1.68 -13.62 -0.01
N ILE A 331 -0.60 -12.94 -0.35
CA ILE A 331 0.66 -13.58 -0.72
C ILE A 331 1.77 -13.02 0.16
N GLY A 332 2.54 -13.87 0.79
CA GLY A 332 3.63 -13.38 1.62
C GLY A 332 4.62 -14.42 2.10
N ASN A 333 5.66 -13.93 2.78
CA ASN A 333 6.65 -14.78 3.42
C ASN A 333 7.12 -14.20 4.76
N GLY A 334 7.59 -15.09 5.63
CA GLY A 334 8.21 -14.71 6.90
C GLY A 334 7.30 -13.82 7.74
N VAL A 335 7.86 -12.75 8.32
CA VAL A 335 7.10 -11.81 9.17
C VAL A 335 6.08 -10.96 8.41
N GLY A 336 6.10 -10.97 7.06
CA GLY A 336 5.03 -10.39 6.25
C GLY A 336 3.65 -11.01 6.52
N LEU A 337 3.61 -12.18 7.17
CA LEU A 337 2.38 -12.75 7.67
C LEU A 337 1.61 -11.79 8.61
N ALA A 338 2.29 -10.88 9.32
CA ALA A 338 1.65 -9.93 10.23
C ALA A 338 0.55 -9.09 9.57
N GLY A 339 0.89 -8.36 8.51
CA GLY A 339 -0.09 -7.55 7.77
C GLY A 339 -1.20 -8.38 7.13
N LEU A 340 -0.85 -9.58 6.62
CA LEU A 340 -1.82 -10.50 6.02
C LEU A 340 -2.80 -11.08 7.05
N LEU A 341 -2.37 -11.35 8.29
CA LEU A 341 -3.23 -11.78 9.40
C LEU A 341 -4.29 -10.74 9.74
N ALA A 342 -3.87 -9.47 9.83
CA ALA A 342 -4.82 -8.38 10.08
C ALA A 342 -5.86 -8.28 8.95
N HIS A 343 -5.44 -8.44 7.69
CA HIS A 343 -6.35 -8.45 6.55
C HIS A 343 -7.32 -9.64 6.55
N LEU A 344 -6.83 -10.84 6.89
CA LEU A 344 -7.69 -12.02 7.05
C LEU A 344 -8.79 -11.76 8.07
N LYS A 345 -8.44 -11.22 9.24
CA LYS A 345 -9.39 -10.90 10.31
C LYS A 345 -10.38 -9.82 9.89
N ALA A 346 -9.89 -8.71 9.32
CA ALA A 346 -10.72 -7.58 8.92
C ALA A 346 -11.71 -7.93 7.81
N ALA A 347 -11.27 -8.67 6.78
CA ALA A 347 -12.13 -9.11 5.70
C ALA A 347 -13.23 -10.04 6.19
N ARG A 348 -12.92 -10.95 7.12
CA ARG A 348 -13.91 -11.83 7.74
C ARG A 348 -14.94 -11.06 8.55
N ALA A 349 -14.49 -10.10 9.35
CA ALA A 349 -15.37 -9.21 10.09
C ALA A 349 -16.28 -8.39 9.16
N ALA A 350 -15.82 -8.06 7.95
CA ALA A 350 -16.61 -7.38 6.92
C ALA A 350 -17.51 -8.32 6.08
N GLY A 351 -17.51 -9.64 6.37
CA GLY A 351 -18.33 -10.61 5.66
C GLY A 351 -17.76 -11.15 4.35
N SER A 352 -16.45 -10.98 4.08
CA SER A 352 -15.78 -11.59 2.93
C SER A 352 -15.86 -13.11 3.03
N ALA A 353 -16.42 -13.75 1.98
CA ALA A 353 -16.67 -15.19 1.95
C ALA A 353 -15.46 -16.01 1.49
N GLU A 354 -14.54 -15.43 0.72
CA GLU A 354 -13.46 -16.16 0.06
C GLU A 354 -12.09 -15.51 0.30
N GLN A 355 -11.17 -16.29 0.85
CA GLN A 355 -9.79 -15.86 1.10
C GLN A 355 -8.83 -16.98 0.70
N TRP A 356 -7.77 -16.60 0.00
CA TRP A 356 -6.69 -17.50 -0.39
C TRP A 356 -5.35 -16.94 0.08
N LEU A 357 -4.74 -17.60 1.06
CA LEU A 357 -3.42 -17.27 1.57
C LEU A 357 -2.37 -18.19 0.93
N VAL A 358 -1.42 -17.61 0.23
CA VAL A 358 -0.20 -18.29 -0.26
C VAL A 358 0.97 -17.80 0.58
N TYR A 359 1.52 -18.66 1.41
CA TYR A 359 2.47 -18.25 2.43
C TYR A 359 3.74 -19.10 2.43
N GLY A 360 4.90 -18.43 2.42
CA GLY A 360 6.22 -19.03 2.29
C GLY A 360 7.07 -18.90 3.55
N GLU A 361 7.71 -20.02 3.93
CA GLU A 361 8.67 -20.11 5.02
C GLU A 361 9.90 -20.94 4.62
N ARG A 362 10.84 -21.14 5.55
CA ARG A 362 12.05 -21.92 5.27
C ARG A 362 11.83 -23.40 5.52
N CYS A 363 11.39 -23.77 6.70
CA CYS A 363 11.43 -25.14 7.22
C CYS A 363 10.06 -25.52 7.81
N PRO A 364 9.41 -26.60 7.36
CA PRO A 364 8.06 -26.94 7.83
C PRO A 364 8.02 -27.35 9.32
N GLN A 365 9.14 -27.83 9.88
CA GLN A 365 9.20 -28.24 11.27
C GLN A 365 9.39 -27.08 12.26
N ALA A 366 10.14 -26.06 11.86
CA ALA A 366 10.54 -24.98 12.74
C ALA A 366 9.92 -23.61 12.38
N ASP A 367 9.73 -23.31 11.09
CA ASP A 367 9.37 -21.96 10.64
C ASP A 367 7.89 -21.81 10.24
N ASP A 368 7.05 -22.81 10.49
CA ASP A 368 5.63 -22.72 10.14
C ASP A 368 4.86 -21.84 11.13
N HIS A 369 5.00 -20.52 11.00
CA HIS A 369 4.25 -19.55 11.80
C HIS A 369 2.75 -19.56 11.47
N GLY A 370 2.38 -20.10 10.30
CA GLY A 370 1.00 -20.26 9.87
C GLY A 370 0.24 -21.39 10.58
N ARG A 371 0.87 -22.19 11.46
CA ARG A 371 0.17 -23.24 12.23
C ARG A 371 -0.96 -22.71 13.11
N GLN A 372 -0.87 -21.47 13.49
CA GLN A 372 -1.85 -20.80 14.35
C GLN A 372 -3.01 -20.19 13.56
N LEU A 373 -2.97 -20.28 12.23
CA LEU A 373 -4.10 -19.86 11.40
C LEU A 373 -5.27 -20.83 11.59
N PRO A 374 -6.51 -20.35 11.59
CA PRO A 374 -7.68 -21.21 11.69
C PRO A 374 -7.80 -22.07 10.43
N VAL A 375 -7.32 -23.31 10.50
CA VAL A 375 -7.25 -24.26 9.37
C VAL A 375 -8.64 -24.63 8.85
N ALA A 376 -9.68 -24.55 9.69
CA ALA A 376 -11.04 -25.03 9.41
C ALA A 376 -12.06 -23.91 9.16
N ALA A 377 -11.60 -22.72 8.73
CA ALA A 377 -12.54 -21.64 8.50
C ALA A 377 -13.16 -21.73 7.10
N ALA A 378 -14.48 -21.75 7.02
CA ALA A 378 -15.21 -21.76 5.75
C ALA A 378 -14.71 -20.61 4.84
N GLY A 379 -14.42 -20.92 3.57
CA GLY A 379 -13.97 -19.97 2.58
C GLY A 379 -12.47 -19.57 2.66
N LEU A 380 -11.69 -20.10 3.60
CA LEU A 380 -10.27 -19.87 3.68
C LEU A 380 -9.46 -21.04 3.08
N ARG A 381 -8.75 -20.76 2.00
CA ARG A 381 -7.73 -21.65 1.44
C ARG A 381 -6.35 -21.19 1.90
N ILE A 382 -5.50 -22.13 2.33
CA ILE A 382 -4.14 -21.86 2.73
C ILE A 382 -3.20 -22.78 1.96
N ASP A 383 -2.32 -22.21 1.15
CA ASP A 383 -1.22 -22.88 0.49
C ASP A 383 0.09 -22.48 1.19
N ARG A 384 0.70 -23.42 1.91
CA ARG A 384 1.99 -23.21 2.59
C ARG A 384 3.11 -23.84 1.78
N VAL A 385 4.18 -23.09 1.58
CA VAL A 385 5.38 -23.55 0.87
C VAL A 385 6.63 -23.33 1.71
N PHE A 386 7.60 -24.23 1.57
CA PHE A 386 8.80 -24.21 2.37
C PHE A 386 10.05 -24.32 1.50
N SER A 387 10.88 -23.28 1.49
CA SER A 387 12.04 -23.17 0.61
C SER A 387 13.17 -24.15 0.96
N ARG A 388 13.19 -24.70 2.18
CA ARG A 388 14.17 -25.67 2.66
C ARG A 388 13.50 -26.98 3.11
N CYS A 389 12.38 -27.34 2.49
CA CYS A 389 11.79 -28.66 2.68
C CYS A 389 12.62 -29.71 1.93
N PRO A 390 13.17 -30.75 2.58
CA PRO A 390 14.01 -31.72 1.91
C PRO A 390 13.31 -32.50 0.80
N GLN A 391 11.99 -32.72 0.92
CA GLN A 391 11.20 -33.52 -0.01
C GLN A 391 10.66 -32.69 -1.19
N ALA A 392 10.29 -31.44 -0.95
CA ALA A 392 9.67 -30.57 -1.93
C ALA A 392 9.96 -29.09 -1.62
N PRO A 393 11.18 -28.60 -1.93
CA PRO A 393 11.49 -27.19 -1.76
C PRO A 393 10.66 -26.33 -2.74
N ALA A 394 9.95 -25.35 -2.21
CA ALA A 394 9.11 -24.49 -3.02
C ALA A 394 9.06 -23.05 -2.47
N TYR A 395 8.84 -22.10 -3.38
CA TYR A 395 8.62 -20.69 -3.09
C TYR A 395 7.20 -20.27 -3.48
N VAL A 396 6.71 -19.16 -2.90
CA VAL A 396 5.35 -18.66 -3.17
C VAL A 396 5.11 -18.40 -4.67
N GLN A 397 6.08 -17.88 -5.39
CA GLN A 397 5.98 -17.63 -6.83
C GLN A 397 5.86 -18.91 -7.65
N GLN A 398 6.48 -20.03 -7.22
CA GLN A 398 6.31 -21.33 -7.87
C GLN A 398 4.88 -21.85 -7.67
N ARG A 399 4.37 -21.75 -6.43
CA ARG A 399 3.00 -22.15 -6.11
C ARG A 399 1.96 -21.34 -6.90
N LEU A 400 2.20 -20.06 -7.10
CA LEU A 400 1.33 -19.22 -7.94
C LEU A 400 1.36 -19.65 -9.41
N ARG A 401 2.54 -20.01 -9.99
CA ARG A 401 2.64 -20.54 -11.35
C ARG A 401 1.87 -21.85 -11.51
N GLU A 402 2.01 -22.76 -10.56
CA GLU A 402 1.25 -24.02 -10.54
C GLU A 402 -0.26 -23.79 -10.48
N SER A 403 -0.69 -22.72 -9.83
CA SER A 403 -2.09 -22.33 -9.67
C SER A 403 -2.54 -21.24 -10.66
N ALA A 404 -1.85 -21.06 -11.80
CA ALA A 404 -2.12 -19.96 -12.73
C ALA A 404 -3.57 -19.89 -13.24
N ALA A 405 -4.20 -21.04 -13.51
CA ALA A 405 -5.61 -21.09 -13.93
C ALA A 405 -6.55 -20.59 -12.83
N GLU A 406 -6.29 -20.97 -11.59
CA GLU A 406 -7.08 -20.55 -10.43
C GLU A 406 -6.85 -19.06 -10.14
N LEU A 407 -5.60 -18.57 -10.25
CA LEU A 407 -5.27 -17.16 -10.10
C LEU A 407 -6.08 -16.30 -11.08
N ARG A 408 -6.13 -16.70 -12.36
CA ARG A 408 -6.98 -16.03 -13.36
C ARG A 408 -8.45 -16.04 -12.98
N ALA A 409 -8.96 -17.19 -12.51
CA ALA A 409 -10.35 -17.31 -12.09
C ALA A 409 -10.67 -16.42 -10.88
N TRP A 410 -9.76 -16.29 -9.91
CA TRP A 410 -9.93 -15.41 -8.76
C TRP A 410 -9.99 -13.94 -9.19
N VAL A 411 -9.06 -13.50 -10.03
CA VAL A 411 -9.03 -12.12 -10.55
C VAL A 411 -10.29 -11.80 -11.36
N ALA A 412 -10.77 -12.74 -12.19
CA ALA A 412 -11.99 -12.59 -12.98
C ALA A 412 -13.24 -12.45 -12.10
N ARG A 413 -13.28 -13.09 -10.91
CA ARG A 413 -14.36 -12.90 -9.92
C ARG A 413 -14.25 -11.61 -9.11
N GLY A 414 -13.27 -10.75 -9.41
CA GLY A 414 -13.11 -9.47 -8.76
C GLY A 414 -12.18 -9.48 -7.53
N ALA A 415 -11.34 -10.49 -7.36
CA ALA A 415 -10.42 -10.59 -6.23
C ALA A 415 -9.46 -9.41 -6.17
N ALA A 416 -9.09 -9.03 -4.94
CA ALA A 416 -7.97 -8.13 -4.68
C ALA A 416 -6.75 -8.92 -4.21
N ILE A 417 -5.56 -8.47 -4.59
CA ILE A 417 -4.28 -9.11 -4.33
C ILE A 417 -3.47 -8.25 -3.37
N TYR A 418 -3.00 -8.85 -2.28
CA TYR A 418 -2.16 -8.21 -1.27
C TYR A 418 -0.86 -8.99 -1.11
N VAL A 419 0.28 -8.31 -1.24
CA VAL A 419 1.62 -8.90 -1.11
C VAL A 419 2.34 -8.27 0.07
N CYS A 420 2.82 -9.10 1.02
CA CYS A 420 3.52 -8.61 2.21
C CYS A 420 4.73 -9.47 2.55
N GLY A 421 5.89 -8.85 2.79
CA GLY A 421 7.12 -9.50 3.20
C GLY A 421 8.36 -9.02 2.47
N SER A 422 9.31 -9.93 2.20
CA SER A 422 10.60 -9.57 1.63
C SER A 422 10.48 -8.93 0.25
N ARG A 423 11.03 -7.72 0.10
CA ARG A 423 11.12 -7.02 -1.18
C ARG A 423 12.00 -7.78 -2.15
N ARG A 424 13.25 -8.08 -1.75
CA ARG A 424 14.21 -8.80 -2.59
C ARG A 424 13.84 -10.28 -2.66
N GLY A 425 13.71 -10.79 -3.89
CA GLY A 425 13.48 -12.21 -4.18
C GLY A 425 12.02 -12.65 -4.12
N MET A 426 11.20 -12.26 -3.12
CA MET A 426 9.81 -12.70 -3.06
C MET A 426 8.88 -11.75 -3.83
N ALA A 427 8.84 -10.48 -3.48
CA ALA A 427 7.87 -9.55 -4.08
C ALA A 427 8.10 -9.33 -5.58
N GLU A 428 9.35 -9.21 -6.00
CA GLU A 428 9.73 -9.11 -7.41
C GLU A 428 9.34 -10.35 -8.21
N ALA A 429 9.63 -11.54 -7.66
CA ALA A 429 9.29 -12.80 -8.31
C ALA A 429 7.76 -13.05 -8.35
N VAL A 430 7.02 -12.61 -7.35
CA VAL A 430 5.54 -12.64 -7.35
C VAL A 430 5.00 -11.71 -8.41
N GLU A 431 5.48 -10.46 -8.50
CA GLU A 431 5.06 -9.51 -9.53
C GLU A 431 5.31 -10.05 -10.94
N GLN A 432 6.50 -10.65 -11.16
CA GLN A 432 6.80 -11.31 -12.43
C GLN A 432 5.78 -12.39 -12.76
N VAL A 433 5.44 -13.27 -11.81
CA VAL A 433 4.43 -14.33 -12.03
C VAL A 433 3.04 -13.77 -12.29
N LEU A 434 2.67 -12.69 -11.62
CA LEU A 434 1.40 -12.01 -11.88
C LEU A 434 1.36 -11.46 -13.31
N CYS A 435 2.45 -10.81 -13.77
CA CYS A 435 2.57 -10.32 -15.16
C CYS A 435 2.58 -11.47 -16.18
N GLU A 436 3.31 -12.56 -15.94
CA GLU A 436 3.32 -13.76 -16.78
C GLU A 436 1.91 -14.40 -16.89
N THR A 437 1.13 -14.39 -15.81
CA THR A 437 -0.16 -15.08 -15.73
C THR A 437 -1.32 -14.24 -16.21
N LEU A 438 -1.35 -12.95 -15.86
CA LEU A 438 -2.48 -12.05 -16.11
C LEU A 438 -2.21 -11.09 -17.28
N GLY A 439 -0.95 -10.85 -17.61
CA GLY A 439 -0.50 -9.78 -18.50
C GLY A 439 -0.20 -8.48 -17.74
N GLU A 440 0.82 -7.74 -18.20
CA GLU A 440 1.26 -6.49 -17.57
C GLU A 440 0.12 -5.47 -17.46
N SER A 441 -0.65 -5.28 -18.54
CA SER A 441 -1.78 -4.33 -18.55
C SER A 441 -2.83 -4.65 -17.49
N GLN A 442 -3.15 -5.94 -17.27
CA GLN A 442 -4.13 -6.31 -16.24
C GLN A 442 -3.59 -6.11 -14.82
N VAL A 443 -2.31 -6.40 -14.58
CA VAL A 443 -1.66 -6.11 -13.28
C VAL A 443 -1.67 -4.60 -13.02
N GLU A 444 -1.43 -3.80 -14.07
CA GLU A 444 -1.52 -2.35 -13.99
C GLU A 444 -2.94 -1.86 -13.66
N GLU A 445 -3.95 -2.36 -14.35
CA GLU A 445 -5.35 -2.06 -14.06
C GLU A 445 -5.73 -2.41 -12.61
N LEU A 446 -5.26 -3.57 -12.12
CA LEU A 446 -5.47 -3.98 -10.72
C LEU A 446 -4.82 -2.99 -9.74
N ALA A 447 -3.60 -2.52 -10.02
CA ALA A 447 -2.91 -1.55 -9.19
C ALA A 447 -3.63 -0.19 -9.19
N LEU A 448 -4.01 0.31 -10.36
CA LEU A 448 -4.75 1.57 -10.52
C LEU A 448 -6.14 1.51 -9.86
N ALA A 449 -6.81 0.36 -9.93
CA ALA A 449 -8.08 0.12 -9.25
C ALA A 449 -7.94 -0.11 -7.73
N GLY A 450 -6.72 -0.06 -7.18
CA GLY A 450 -6.45 -0.35 -5.77
C GLY A 450 -6.69 -1.81 -5.38
N ARG A 451 -6.74 -2.73 -6.35
CA ARG A 451 -6.94 -4.16 -6.16
C ARG A 451 -5.63 -4.97 -6.11
N TYR A 452 -4.51 -4.37 -6.44
CA TYR A 452 -3.16 -4.92 -6.23
C TYR A 452 -2.38 -3.97 -5.33
N ARG A 453 -2.03 -4.43 -4.13
CA ARG A 453 -1.38 -3.64 -3.09
C ARG A 453 -0.22 -4.41 -2.48
N ARG A 454 0.82 -3.68 -2.08
CA ARG A 454 2.04 -4.28 -1.53
C ARG A 454 2.52 -3.52 -0.29
N ASP A 455 2.99 -4.29 0.71
CA ASP A 455 3.76 -3.82 1.86
C ASP A 455 5.02 -4.68 1.96
N VAL A 456 6.10 -4.23 1.32
CA VAL A 456 7.33 -5.01 1.14
C VAL A 456 8.54 -4.27 1.69
N PHE A 457 9.42 -4.99 2.41
CA PHE A 457 10.52 -4.44 3.20
C PHE A 457 11.77 -5.33 3.19
#